data_a0244738dc4395cc62234a4b3e107f17
#
_entry.id   a0244738dc4395cc62234a4b3e107f17
#
_cell.length_a   1.000
_cell.length_b   1.000
_cell.length_c   1.000
_cell.angle_alpha   90.00
_cell.angle_beta   90.00
_cell.angle_gamma   90.00
#
_symmetry.space_group_name_H-M   'P 1'
#
loop_
_entity.id
_entity.type
_entity.pdbx_description
1 polymer ?
#
loop_
_entity_poly.entity_id
_entity_poly.type
_entity_poly.pdbx_seq_one_letter_code
_entity_poly.pdbx_strand_id
1 'polypeptide(L)'
;MGETMPVPEGRLRILFSARTLFNLEEAHKLFLKNPEEYIQYMRDTEDQPLDAGPLLRLYQTCEQINHYADELGYRPFNIGVCSKDDPVSQRRILNSLGQDYIEDAAFHSQPHGGAGYRREWIRRYFNNQAQPSVFFTCNEEDAQMAVDDGLAAAQILIPEGASYAPLKDGETFDWWFDLDAVAWGSSAEVEFKKNGKDAFLKKEWGRRKSPIERGPFTSPLITLSQISRDLKEKGIASPLQTHACTARGGKAMMRASNTMQHYGIEFAQSHFMAGESKSDLFNIVRADGGADLFLDDQISHLEPLLVDGHTACGRVPYAADSAIRKYEAKLGNKPK
;
A
#
# COMPACT_ATOMS: atom_id res chain seq x y z
N MET A 1 20.17 8.96 25.01
CA MET A 1 19.80 9.99 24.04
C MET A 1 19.67 9.26 22.74
N GLY A 2 18.44 8.95 22.30
CA GLY A 2 18.21 8.30 21.02
C GLY A 2 18.42 9.36 19.93
N GLU A 3 19.28 9.06 18.98
CA GLU A 3 19.39 9.85 17.76
C GLU A 3 18.01 9.86 17.09
N THR A 4 17.38 11.02 17.10
CA THR A 4 16.24 11.29 16.22
C THR A 4 16.81 11.26 14.80
N MET A 5 16.50 10.18 14.07
CA MET A 5 16.77 10.16 12.62
C MET A 5 16.13 11.41 12.00
N PRO A 6 16.83 12.15 11.15
CA PRO A 6 16.22 13.28 10.46
C PRO A 6 14.96 12.79 9.74
N VAL A 7 13.85 13.48 9.95
CA VAL A 7 12.61 13.26 9.19
C VAL A 7 13.00 13.45 7.71
N PRO A 8 12.78 12.44 6.85
CA PRO A 8 13.08 12.60 5.44
C PRO A 8 12.30 13.81 4.91
N GLU A 9 12.92 14.61 4.06
CA GLU A 9 12.32 15.78 3.42
C GLU A 9 11.03 15.36 2.68
N GLY A 10 9.93 15.28 3.37
CA GLY A 10 8.52 15.16 2.99
C GLY A 10 8.14 14.35 1.73
N ARG A 11 9.04 13.57 1.16
CA ARG A 11 8.83 12.86 -0.10
C ARG A 11 8.56 11.38 0.12
N LEU A 12 7.43 10.91 -0.42
CA LEU A 12 7.12 9.48 -0.49
C LEU A 12 7.27 8.98 -1.93
N ARG A 13 8.05 7.92 -2.12
CA ARG A 13 8.11 7.24 -3.41
C ARG A 13 7.04 6.17 -3.48
N ILE A 14 6.24 6.17 -4.56
CA ILE A 14 5.21 5.15 -4.80
C ILE A 14 5.47 4.52 -6.16
N LEU A 15 5.61 3.21 -6.18
CA LEU A 15 5.75 2.42 -7.39
C LEU A 15 4.48 1.59 -7.60
N PHE A 16 3.91 1.68 -8.78
CA PHE A 16 2.73 0.93 -9.20
C PHE A 16 3.10 -0.09 -10.28
N SER A 17 2.60 -1.30 -10.19
CA SER A 17 2.55 -2.16 -11.38
C SER A 17 1.40 -1.73 -12.29
N ALA A 18 1.55 -1.90 -13.61
CA ALA A 18 0.54 -1.47 -14.57
C ALA A 18 -0.88 -2.02 -14.27
N ARG A 19 -0.98 -3.28 -13.83
CA ARG A 19 -2.25 -3.90 -13.44
C ARG A 19 -2.90 -3.29 -12.20
N THR A 20 -2.17 -2.57 -11.37
CA THR A 20 -2.78 -1.85 -10.25
C THR A 20 -3.39 -0.53 -10.67
N LEU A 21 -2.91 0.07 -11.77
CA LEU A 21 -3.41 1.33 -12.32
C LEU A 21 -4.55 1.14 -13.32
N PHE A 22 -4.49 0.05 -14.10
CA PHE A 22 -5.41 -0.20 -15.20
C PHE A 22 -6.00 -1.60 -15.14
N ASN A 23 -7.23 -1.74 -15.65
CA ASN A 23 -7.84 -3.03 -15.85
C ASN A 23 -7.18 -3.72 -17.06
N LEU A 24 -6.22 -4.57 -16.78
CA LEU A 24 -5.49 -5.38 -17.75
C LEU A 24 -5.83 -6.88 -17.63
N GLU A 25 -6.97 -7.24 -17.06
CA GLU A 25 -7.29 -8.64 -16.76
C GLU A 25 -7.46 -9.48 -18.04
N GLU A 26 -8.14 -8.95 -19.05
CA GLU A 26 -8.28 -9.65 -20.34
C GLU A 26 -6.93 -9.72 -21.06
N ALA A 27 -6.18 -8.63 -21.09
CA ALA A 27 -4.83 -8.61 -21.65
C ALA A 27 -3.90 -9.58 -20.94
N HIS A 28 -4.01 -9.69 -19.61
CA HIS A 28 -3.22 -10.65 -18.81
C HIS A 28 -3.59 -12.10 -19.11
N LYS A 29 -4.86 -12.44 -19.25
CA LYS A 29 -5.30 -13.77 -19.69
C LYS A 29 -4.71 -14.12 -21.05
N LEU A 30 -4.72 -13.15 -21.98
CA LEU A 30 -4.11 -13.32 -23.28
C LEU A 30 -2.59 -13.54 -23.19
N PHE A 31 -1.89 -12.75 -22.38
CA PHE A 31 -0.45 -12.92 -22.13
C PHE A 31 -0.10 -14.32 -21.61
N LEU A 32 -0.88 -14.84 -20.67
CA LEU A 32 -0.66 -16.19 -20.12
C LEU A 32 -0.88 -17.29 -21.16
N LYS A 33 -1.77 -17.07 -22.14
CA LYS A 33 -2.11 -18.02 -23.21
C LYS A 33 -1.12 -17.94 -24.37
N ASN A 34 -0.85 -16.73 -24.85
CA ASN A 34 0.01 -16.45 -26.00
C ASN A 34 0.63 -15.05 -25.90
N PRO A 35 1.91 -14.93 -25.48
CA PRO A 35 2.58 -13.64 -25.34
C PRO A 35 2.69 -12.83 -26.65
N GLU A 36 2.81 -13.48 -27.81
CA GLU A 36 2.91 -12.78 -29.10
C GLU A 36 1.57 -12.15 -29.49
N GLU A 37 0.48 -12.87 -29.27
CA GLU A 37 -0.88 -12.36 -29.48
C GLU A 37 -1.20 -11.19 -28.53
N TYR A 38 -0.71 -11.26 -27.29
CA TYR A 38 -0.80 -10.16 -26.36
C TYR A 38 -0.08 -8.89 -26.87
N ILE A 39 1.16 -9.03 -27.32
CA ILE A 39 1.93 -7.88 -27.86
C ILE A 39 1.20 -7.26 -29.06
N GLN A 40 0.67 -8.10 -29.97
CA GLN A 40 -0.09 -7.61 -31.11
C GLN A 40 -1.38 -6.90 -30.67
N TYR A 41 -2.14 -7.49 -29.74
CA TYR A 41 -3.32 -6.86 -29.15
C TYR A 41 -3.02 -5.49 -28.54
N MET A 42 -1.97 -5.37 -27.75
CA MET A 42 -1.57 -4.10 -27.12
C MET A 42 -1.16 -3.05 -28.15
N ARG A 43 -0.54 -3.48 -29.26
CA ARG A 43 -0.18 -2.61 -30.39
C ARG A 43 -1.40 -2.12 -31.16
N ASP A 44 -2.31 -3.03 -31.50
CA ASP A 44 -3.50 -2.71 -32.29
C ASP A 44 -4.49 -1.81 -31.54
N THR A 45 -4.34 -1.73 -30.22
CA THR A 45 -5.17 -0.93 -29.31
C THR A 45 -4.41 0.19 -28.61
N GLU A 46 -3.21 0.58 -29.07
CA GLU A 46 -2.35 1.52 -28.33
C GLU A 46 -2.97 2.90 -28.12
N ASP A 47 -3.84 3.34 -29.03
CA ASP A 47 -4.58 4.61 -28.95
C ASP A 47 -5.91 4.51 -28.18
N GLN A 48 -6.29 3.33 -27.73
CA GLN A 48 -7.50 3.11 -26.95
C GLN A 48 -7.15 3.18 -25.46
N PRO A 49 -7.68 4.15 -24.69
CA PRO A 49 -7.44 4.24 -23.26
C PRO A 49 -7.80 2.94 -22.53
N LEU A 50 -7.02 2.58 -21.55
CA LEU A 50 -7.31 1.48 -20.65
C LEU A 50 -8.33 1.92 -19.60
N ASP A 51 -9.24 1.02 -19.24
CA ASP A 51 -10.15 1.24 -18.12
C ASP A 51 -9.38 1.35 -16.79
N ALA A 52 -9.96 2.08 -15.84
CA ALA A 52 -9.39 2.27 -14.53
C ALA A 52 -9.16 0.93 -13.80
N GLY A 53 -8.01 0.80 -13.18
CA GLY A 53 -7.67 -0.26 -12.24
C GLY A 53 -7.85 0.19 -10.78
N PRO A 54 -7.60 -0.70 -9.82
CA PRO A 54 -7.92 -0.48 -8.40
C PRO A 54 -7.22 0.71 -7.76
N LEU A 55 -6.06 1.14 -8.25
CA LEU A 55 -5.27 2.22 -7.65
C LEU A 55 -5.08 3.44 -8.57
N LEU A 56 -5.81 3.54 -9.68
CA LEU A 56 -5.74 4.73 -10.53
C LEU A 56 -6.15 5.99 -9.74
N ARG A 57 -7.16 5.89 -8.88
CA ARG A 57 -7.58 7.00 -8.00
C ARG A 57 -6.46 7.45 -7.06
N LEU A 58 -5.71 6.52 -6.46
CA LEU A 58 -4.55 6.85 -5.61
C LEU A 58 -3.47 7.59 -6.40
N TYR A 59 -3.16 7.08 -7.59
CA TYR A 59 -2.22 7.72 -8.51
C TYR A 59 -2.63 9.17 -8.80
N GLN A 60 -3.87 9.39 -9.23
CA GLN A 60 -4.43 10.71 -9.54
C GLN A 60 -4.43 11.64 -8.30
N THR A 61 -4.77 11.11 -7.11
CA THR A 61 -4.73 11.88 -5.87
C THR A 61 -3.31 12.33 -5.52
N CYS A 62 -2.31 11.45 -5.69
CA CYS A 62 -0.92 11.82 -5.47
C CYS A 62 -0.45 12.91 -6.44
N GLU A 63 -0.87 12.85 -7.71
CA GLU A 63 -0.55 13.91 -8.69
C GLU A 63 -1.27 15.22 -8.36
N GLN A 64 -2.52 15.19 -7.91
CA GLN A 64 -3.19 16.40 -7.42
C GLN A 64 -2.43 17.07 -6.27
N ILE A 65 -1.89 16.27 -5.35
CA ILE A 65 -1.06 16.82 -4.25
C ILE A 65 0.26 17.36 -4.79
N ASN A 66 0.85 16.73 -5.80
CA ASN A 66 2.08 17.21 -6.44
C ASN A 66 1.90 18.59 -7.10
N HIS A 67 0.67 18.97 -7.52
CA HIS A 67 0.40 20.32 -8.03
C HIS A 67 0.64 21.42 -6.99
N TYR A 68 0.67 21.10 -5.69
CA TYR A 68 1.01 22.04 -4.63
C TYR A 68 2.50 22.06 -4.27
N ALA A 69 3.37 21.54 -5.16
CA ALA A 69 4.81 21.47 -4.88
C ALA A 69 5.46 22.84 -4.65
N ASP A 70 5.02 23.88 -5.38
CA ASP A 70 5.54 25.24 -5.23
C ASP A 70 5.14 25.82 -3.87
N GLU A 71 3.90 25.65 -3.42
CA GLU A 71 3.41 26.13 -2.13
C GLU A 71 4.08 25.40 -0.97
N LEU A 72 4.36 24.11 -1.15
CA LEU A 72 5.03 23.27 -0.15
C LEU A 72 6.55 23.48 -0.12
N GLY A 73 7.14 23.94 -1.24
CA GLY A 73 8.58 24.03 -1.42
C GLY A 73 9.28 22.70 -1.69
N TYR A 74 8.51 21.64 -1.95
CA TYR A 74 9.01 20.31 -2.35
C TYR A 74 7.91 19.51 -3.07
N ARG A 75 8.30 18.52 -3.89
CA ARG A 75 7.36 17.60 -4.53
C ARG A 75 7.02 16.45 -3.55
N PRO A 76 5.76 16.31 -3.10
CA PRO A 76 5.37 15.31 -2.08
C PRO A 76 5.53 13.86 -2.50
N PHE A 77 5.21 13.54 -3.76
CA PHE A 77 5.24 12.17 -4.27
C PHE A 77 6.16 12.02 -5.48
N ASN A 78 7.04 11.03 -5.41
CA ASN A 78 7.76 10.52 -6.58
C ASN A 78 7.05 9.25 -7.04
N ILE A 79 6.39 9.32 -8.19
CA ILE A 79 5.57 8.23 -8.70
C ILE A 79 6.30 7.52 -9.84
N GLY A 80 6.24 6.18 -9.82
CA GLY A 80 6.81 5.35 -10.88
C GLY A 80 5.84 4.23 -11.27
N VAL A 81 5.97 3.77 -12.51
CA VAL A 81 5.26 2.60 -13.02
C VAL A 81 6.27 1.50 -13.34
N CYS A 82 6.03 0.32 -12.77
CA CYS A 82 6.81 -0.89 -13.04
C CYS A 82 5.96 -1.89 -13.80
N SER A 83 6.36 -2.21 -15.01
CA SER A 83 5.67 -3.19 -15.83
C SER A 83 6.64 -4.26 -16.33
N LYS A 84 6.12 -5.49 -16.52
CA LYS A 84 6.84 -6.58 -17.18
C LYS A 84 6.67 -6.54 -18.71
N ASP A 85 5.90 -5.58 -19.20
CA ASP A 85 5.57 -5.45 -20.59
C ASP A 85 6.79 -5.01 -21.42
N ASP A 86 6.79 -5.42 -22.67
CA ASP A 86 7.74 -4.93 -23.65
C ASP A 86 7.48 -3.45 -23.99
N PRO A 87 8.45 -2.76 -24.64
CA PRO A 87 8.31 -1.33 -24.93
C PRO A 87 7.11 -0.95 -25.81
N VAL A 88 6.57 -1.88 -26.59
CA VAL A 88 5.40 -1.63 -27.44
C VAL A 88 4.14 -1.65 -26.60
N SER A 89 3.97 -2.68 -25.77
CA SER A 89 2.85 -2.81 -24.84
C SER A 89 2.79 -1.66 -23.84
N GLN A 90 3.93 -1.10 -23.46
CA GLN A 90 4.01 0.06 -22.57
C GLN A 90 3.42 1.34 -23.16
N ARG A 91 3.38 1.52 -24.50
CA ARG A 91 2.81 2.71 -25.12
C ARG A 91 1.35 2.89 -24.76
N ARG A 92 0.56 1.84 -24.78
CA ARG A 92 -0.85 1.89 -24.39
C ARG A 92 -1.03 2.34 -22.94
N ILE A 93 -0.18 1.84 -22.03
CA ILE A 93 -0.17 2.25 -20.61
C ILE A 93 0.18 3.72 -20.48
N LEU A 94 1.22 4.18 -21.19
CA LEU A 94 1.64 5.59 -21.22
C LEU A 94 0.55 6.50 -21.76
N ASN A 95 -0.05 6.14 -22.90
CA ASN A 95 -1.14 6.91 -23.51
C ASN A 95 -2.35 7.00 -22.59
N SER A 96 -2.60 5.95 -21.78
CA SER A 96 -3.70 5.91 -20.81
C SER A 96 -3.44 6.76 -19.56
N LEU A 97 -2.19 6.99 -19.18
CA LEU A 97 -1.83 7.90 -18.07
C LEU A 97 -2.03 9.37 -18.43
N GLY A 98 -1.94 9.72 -19.73
CA GLY A 98 -1.98 11.10 -20.20
C GLY A 98 -0.60 11.79 -20.17
N GLN A 99 -0.43 12.83 -20.98
CA GLN A 99 0.88 13.48 -21.18
C GLN A 99 1.37 14.24 -19.95
N ASP A 100 0.47 14.76 -19.12
CA ASP A 100 0.79 15.59 -17.95
C ASP A 100 1.39 14.80 -16.78
N TYR A 101 1.32 13.45 -16.84
CA TYR A 101 1.70 12.55 -15.75
C TYR A 101 2.95 11.71 -16.03
N ILE A 102 3.62 11.91 -17.18
CA ILE A 102 4.68 11.02 -17.67
C ILE A 102 6.08 11.50 -17.30
N GLU A 103 6.28 12.78 -16.95
CA GLU A 103 7.62 13.38 -16.83
C GLU A 103 8.57 12.63 -15.89
N ASP A 104 8.04 11.93 -14.86
CA ASP A 104 8.86 11.20 -13.88
C ASP A 104 8.52 9.69 -13.81
N ALA A 105 7.67 9.17 -14.69
CA ALA A 105 7.31 7.75 -14.68
C ALA A 105 8.49 6.89 -15.16
N ALA A 106 9.11 6.18 -14.24
CA ALA A 106 10.12 5.20 -14.60
C ALA A 106 9.45 3.93 -15.12
N PHE A 107 9.55 3.69 -16.42
CA PHE A 107 9.10 2.43 -17.04
C PHE A 107 10.25 1.44 -17.13
N HIS A 108 10.03 0.26 -16.60
CA HIS A 108 11.00 -0.83 -16.66
C HIS A 108 10.38 -2.04 -17.34
N SER A 109 10.78 -2.23 -18.57
CA SER A 109 10.43 -3.41 -19.35
C SER A 109 11.35 -4.57 -19.03
N GLN A 110 10.76 -5.75 -18.79
CA GLN A 110 11.53 -6.96 -18.58
C GLN A 110 10.85 -8.22 -19.14
N PRO A 111 10.78 -8.36 -20.47
CA PRO A 111 10.16 -9.52 -21.06
C PRO A 111 10.92 -10.82 -20.76
N HIS A 112 12.22 -10.77 -20.43
CA HIS A 112 13.09 -11.95 -20.32
C HIS A 112 13.90 -12.06 -19.03
N GLY A 113 13.73 -11.14 -18.07
CA GLY A 113 14.45 -11.18 -16.79
C GLY A 113 13.82 -12.15 -15.80
N GLY A 114 14.58 -13.12 -15.31
CA GLY A 114 14.16 -13.98 -14.21
C GLY A 114 13.89 -13.20 -12.91
N ALA A 115 13.28 -13.86 -11.91
CA ALA A 115 12.92 -13.26 -10.61
C ALA A 115 14.11 -12.55 -9.92
N GLY A 116 15.33 -13.07 -10.06
CA GLY A 116 16.52 -12.44 -9.48
C GLY A 116 16.87 -11.07 -10.06
N TYR A 117 16.62 -10.86 -11.35
CA TYR A 117 16.86 -9.55 -11.98
C TYR A 117 15.81 -8.52 -11.53
N ARG A 118 14.55 -8.90 -11.42
CA ARG A 118 13.49 -8.01 -10.90
C ARG A 118 13.78 -7.56 -9.48
N ARG A 119 14.20 -8.50 -8.63
CA ARG A 119 14.59 -8.21 -7.24
C ARG A 119 15.73 -7.18 -7.19
N GLU A 120 16.79 -7.39 -7.94
CA GLU A 120 17.91 -6.47 -7.97
C GLU A 120 17.52 -5.09 -8.51
N TRP A 121 16.63 -5.04 -9.49
CA TRP A 121 16.15 -3.78 -10.05
C TRP A 121 15.27 -3.02 -9.06
N ILE A 122 14.25 -3.66 -8.48
CA ILE A 122 13.39 -3.06 -7.44
C ILE A 122 14.27 -2.56 -6.30
N ARG A 123 15.19 -3.38 -5.84
CA ARG A 123 16.16 -3.04 -4.81
C ARG A 123 16.99 -1.81 -5.17
N ARG A 124 17.54 -1.71 -6.37
CA ARG A 124 18.34 -0.57 -6.82
C ARG A 124 17.50 0.69 -6.98
N TYR A 125 16.32 0.57 -7.56
CA TYR A 125 15.42 1.69 -7.74
C TYR A 125 15.01 2.30 -6.39
N PHE A 126 14.74 1.47 -5.40
CA PHE A 126 14.38 1.90 -4.04
C PHE A 126 15.58 2.12 -3.12
N ASN A 127 16.79 1.72 -3.50
CA ASN A 127 17.97 1.75 -2.64
C ASN A 127 18.53 3.18 -2.41
N ASN A 128 17.84 4.19 -2.87
CA ASN A 128 18.08 5.53 -2.38
C ASN A 128 17.43 5.66 -1.00
N GLN A 129 18.13 5.15 0.01
CA GLN A 129 17.64 4.87 1.39
C GLN A 129 17.14 6.11 2.15
N ALA A 130 17.23 7.31 1.56
CA ALA A 130 16.79 8.55 2.18
C ALA A 130 15.27 8.78 2.09
N GLN A 131 14.55 8.03 1.25
CA GLN A 131 13.10 8.26 1.05
C GLN A 131 12.29 7.00 1.36
N PRO A 132 11.23 7.11 2.18
CA PRO A 132 10.25 6.05 2.34
C PRO A 132 9.64 5.67 0.98
N SER A 133 9.42 4.38 0.77
CA SER A 133 8.95 3.88 -0.51
C SER A 133 7.85 2.85 -0.30
N VAL A 134 6.86 2.85 -1.21
CA VAL A 134 5.75 1.88 -1.25
C VAL A 134 5.70 1.25 -2.63
N PHE A 135 5.52 -0.06 -2.70
CA PHE A 135 5.31 -0.79 -3.95
C PHE A 135 3.96 -1.50 -3.96
N PHE A 136 3.15 -1.21 -4.97
CA PHE A 136 1.88 -1.87 -5.22
C PHE A 136 1.99 -2.77 -6.46
N THR A 137 1.66 -4.03 -6.30
CA THR A 137 1.69 -5.01 -7.38
C THR A 137 0.55 -6.02 -7.25
N CYS A 138 0.06 -6.58 -8.36
CA CYS A 138 -0.87 -7.70 -8.33
C CYS A 138 -0.15 -9.06 -8.22
N ASN A 139 1.18 -9.08 -8.24
CA ASN A 139 1.97 -10.30 -8.15
C ASN A 139 2.45 -10.54 -6.71
N GLU A 140 2.06 -11.68 -6.13
CA GLU A 140 2.40 -12.04 -4.76
C GLU A 140 3.91 -12.18 -4.54
N GLU A 141 4.64 -12.80 -5.48
CA GLU A 141 6.08 -13.00 -5.37
C GLU A 141 6.84 -11.66 -5.38
N ASP A 142 6.41 -10.71 -6.23
CA ASP A 142 7.01 -9.38 -6.31
C ASP A 142 6.75 -8.59 -5.01
N ALA A 143 5.54 -8.68 -4.42
CA ALA A 143 5.21 -8.05 -3.14
C ALA A 143 6.02 -8.66 -1.98
N GLN A 144 6.09 -10.00 -1.92
CA GLN A 144 6.89 -10.71 -0.90
C GLN A 144 8.36 -10.32 -0.98
N MET A 145 8.91 -10.32 -2.19
CA MET A 145 10.30 -9.96 -2.45
C MET A 145 10.63 -8.53 -2.00
N ALA A 146 9.73 -7.58 -2.29
CA ALA A 146 9.91 -6.20 -1.88
C ALA A 146 9.91 -6.05 -0.36
N VAL A 147 8.98 -6.71 0.34
CA VAL A 147 8.92 -6.69 1.80
C VAL A 147 10.14 -7.37 2.44
N ASP A 148 10.62 -8.48 1.87
CA ASP A 148 11.84 -9.17 2.34
C ASP A 148 13.11 -8.31 2.16
N ASP A 149 13.11 -7.37 1.21
CA ASP A 149 14.17 -6.38 1.01
C ASP A 149 13.96 -5.08 1.82
N GLY A 150 12.97 -5.05 2.72
CA GLY A 150 12.72 -3.96 3.66
C GLY A 150 11.87 -2.81 3.12
N LEU A 151 11.19 -3.01 1.99
CA LEU A 151 10.26 -2.04 1.42
C LEU A 151 8.85 -2.23 1.97
N ALA A 152 8.07 -1.15 2.06
CA ALA A 152 6.63 -1.29 2.19
C ALA A 152 6.07 -1.78 0.86
N ALA A 153 5.35 -2.89 0.87
CA ALA A 153 4.70 -3.40 -0.33
C ALA A 153 3.38 -4.09 0.00
N ALA A 154 2.45 -4.05 -0.98
CA ALA A 154 1.21 -4.77 -0.88
C ALA A 154 0.86 -5.45 -2.20
N GLN A 155 0.38 -6.69 -2.11
CA GLN A 155 -0.27 -7.38 -3.21
C GLN A 155 -1.70 -6.87 -3.33
N ILE A 156 -2.02 -6.21 -4.42
CA ILE A 156 -3.39 -5.76 -4.72
C ILE A 156 -4.19 -6.93 -5.29
N LEU A 157 -5.30 -7.22 -4.64
CA LEU A 157 -6.20 -8.30 -5.00
C LEU A 157 -7.30 -7.74 -5.91
N ILE A 158 -7.46 -8.32 -7.09
CA ILE A 158 -8.47 -7.91 -8.06
C ILE A 158 -9.52 -9.02 -8.14
N PRO A 159 -10.74 -8.79 -7.63
CA PRO A 159 -11.84 -9.76 -7.78
C PRO A 159 -12.28 -9.84 -9.25
N GLU A 160 -12.77 -11.02 -9.63
CA GLU A 160 -13.26 -11.23 -10.99
C GLU A 160 -14.45 -10.30 -11.29
N GLY A 161 -14.39 -9.64 -12.45
CA GLY A 161 -15.44 -8.70 -12.88
C GLY A 161 -15.43 -7.35 -12.15
N ALA A 162 -14.42 -7.06 -11.32
CA ALA A 162 -14.31 -5.76 -10.66
C ALA A 162 -14.17 -4.62 -11.70
N SER A 163 -14.86 -3.52 -11.41
CA SER A 163 -14.80 -2.30 -12.20
C SER A 163 -14.50 -1.13 -11.29
N TYR A 164 -13.53 -0.32 -11.69
CA TYR A 164 -13.09 0.86 -10.93
C TYR A 164 -13.33 2.11 -11.76
N ALA A 165 -13.56 3.23 -11.08
CA ALA A 165 -13.72 4.52 -11.73
C ALA A 165 -12.51 5.43 -11.45
N PRO A 166 -12.16 6.34 -12.37
CA PRO A 166 -11.17 7.38 -12.09
C PRO A 166 -11.67 8.34 -11.01
N LEU A 167 -10.75 9.09 -10.40
CA LEU A 167 -11.06 10.14 -9.44
C LEU A 167 -11.83 11.26 -10.14
N LYS A 168 -12.89 11.76 -9.51
CA LYS A 168 -13.63 12.93 -9.99
C LYS A 168 -13.18 14.18 -9.24
N ASP A 169 -13.43 15.34 -9.85
CA ASP A 169 -13.09 16.61 -9.23
C ASP A 169 -13.79 16.79 -7.88
N GLY A 170 -12.99 17.14 -6.88
CA GLY A 170 -13.48 17.37 -5.51
C GLY A 170 -13.69 16.11 -4.66
N GLU A 171 -13.45 14.91 -5.22
CA GLU A 171 -13.43 13.67 -4.43
C GLU A 171 -12.14 13.55 -3.63
N THR A 172 -12.22 12.88 -2.47
CA THR A 172 -11.08 12.46 -1.67
C THR A 172 -10.78 10.99 -1.93
N PHE A 173 -9.55 10.59 -1.60
CA PHE A 173 -9.12 9.20 -1.57
C PHE A 173 -8.92 8.77 -0.12
N ASP A 174 -9.65 7.74 0.31
CA ASP A 174 -9.63 7.22 1.67
C ASP A 174 -8.80 5.94 1.75
N TRP A 175 -7.60 6.05 2.35
CA TRP A 175 -6.64 4.96 2.46
C TRP A 175 -6.62 4.40 3.88
N TRP A 176 -7.12 3.17 4.02
CA TRP A 176 -7.27 2.47 5.28
C TRP A 176 -6.14 1.49 5.53
N PHE A 177 -5.70 1.40 6.78
CA PHE A 177 -4.61 0.53 7.21
C PHE A 177 -5.03 -0.32 8.41
N ASP A 178 -4.70 -1.62 8.38
CA ASP A 178 -4.51 -2.32 9.66
C ASP A 178 -3.26 -1.78 10.38
N LEU A 179 -3.18 -2.01 11.67
CA LEU A 179 -2.06 -1.54 12.45
C LEU A 179 -1.01 -2.62 12.67
N ASP A 180 -1.40 -3.80 13.16
CA ASP A 180 -0.47 -4.89 13.46
C ASP A 180 0.05 -5.53 12.16
N ALA A 181 1.35 -5.76 12.09
CA ALA A 181 2.06 -6.29 10.93
C ALA A 181 2.00 -5.43 9.64
N VAL A 182 1.22 -4.35 9.63
CA VAL A 182 1.14 -3.35 8.54
C VAL A 182 1.82 -2.06 8.97
N ALA A 183 1.16 -1.25 9.81
CA ALA A 183 1.73 -0.01 10.33
C ALA A 183 2.88 -0.27 11.32
N TRP A 184 2.74 -1.31 12.14
CA TRP A 184 3.75 -1.76 13.08
C TRP A 184 4.26 -3.16 12.80
N GLY A 185 5.22 -3.64 13.61
CA GLY A 185 5.71 -5.02 13.54
C GLY A 185 4.71 -6.04 14.07
N SER A 186 5.01 -7.32 13.83
CA SER A 186 4.12 -8.46 14.08
C SER A 186 4.29 -9.13 15.45
N SER A 187 5.00 -8.52 16.41
CA SER A 187 5.26 -9.13 17.72
C SER A 187 4.00 -9.32 18.57
N ALA A 188 3.00 -8.47 18.36
CA ALA A 188 1.71 -8.55 19.03
C ALA A 188 0.92 -9.77 18.60
N GLU A 189 0.91 -10.08 17.31
CA GLU A 189 0.27 -11.26 16.75
C GLU A 189 0.91 -12.55 17.26
N VAL A 190 2.24 -12.60 17.34
CA VAL A 190 2.97 -13.73 17.94
C VAL A 190 2.54 -13.95 19.39
N GLU A 191 2.41 -12.89 20.18
CA GLU A 191 1.96 -13.01 21.56
C GLU A 191 0.55 -13.55 21.66
N PHE A 192 -0.35 -13.05 20.82
CA PHE A 192 -1.74 -13.51 20.77
C PHE A 192 -1.83 -14.99 20.36
N LYS A 193 -1.14 -15.41 19.29
CA LYS A 193 -1.11 -16.82 18.82
C LYS A 193 -0.51 -17.76 19.86
N LYS A 194 0.51 -17.32 20.58
CA LYS A 194 1.26 -18.15 21.54
C LYS A 194 0.55 -18.30 22.88
N ASN A 195 0.03 -17.21 23.41
CA ASN A 195 -0.37 -17.09 24.82
C ASN A 195 -1.85 -16.70 25.00
N GLY A 196 -2.56 -16.42 23.91
CA GLY A 196 -3.97 -16.04 23.90
C GLY A 196 -4.26 -14.60 24.31
N LYS A 197 -5.55 -14.24 24.30
CA LYS A 197 -6.04 -12.86 24.46
C LYS A 197 -5.64 -12.23 25.79
N ASP A 198 -5.78 -12.94 26.90
CA ASP A 198 -5.53 -12.35 28.22
C ASP A 198 -4.06 -12.02 28.46
N ALA A 199 -3.15 -12.91 28.04
CA ALA A 199 -1.71 -12.68 28.11
C ALA A 199 -1.30 -11.51 27.21
N PHE A 200 -1.84 -11.45 25.98
CA PHE A 200 -1.65 -10.32 25.08
C PHE A 200 -2.09 -9.00 25.71
N LEU A 201 -3.32 -8.90 26.25
CA LEU A 201 -3.82 -7.68 26.87
C LEU A 201 -2.99 -7.26 28.10
N LYS A 202 -2.55 -8.21 28.91
CA LYS A 202 -1.67 -7.95 30.07
C LYS A 202 -0.32 -7.38 29.63
N LYS A 203 0.27 -7.96 28.59
CA LYS A 203 1.57 -7.52 28.02
C LYS A 203 1.45 -6.14 27.38
N GLU A 204 0.43 -5.89 26.58
CA GLU A 204 0.19 -4.60 25.95
C GLU A 204 -0.01 -3.50 26.99
N TRP A 205 -0.77 -3.77 28.05
CA TRP A 205 -0.93 -2.83 29.16
C TRP A 205 0.38 -2.56 29.92
N GLY A 206 1.16 -3.60 30.19
CA GLY A 206 2.48 -3.47 30.83
C GLY A 206 3.46 -2.62 30.01
N ARG A 207 3.36 -2.69 28.69
CA ARG A 207 4.21 -1.96 27.74
C ARG A 207 3.55 -0.72 27.14
N ARG A 208 2.43 -0.24 27.69
CA ARG A 208 1.65 0.86 27.09
C ARG A 208 2.42 2.16 26.84
N LYS A 209 3.51 2.41 27.59
CA LYS A 209 4.39 3.58 27.42
C LYS A 209 5.55 3.36 26.45
N SER A 210 5.76 2.12 26.00
CA SER A 210 6.82 1.78 25.04
C SER A 210 6.20 1.64 23.66
N PRO A 211 6.74 2.29 22.63
CA PRO A 211 6.20 2.16 21.28
C PRO A 211 6.29 0.70 20.81
N ILE A 212 5.43 0.34 19.88
CA ILE A 212 5.51 -0.92 19.14
C ILE A 212 6.63 -0.76 18.11
N GLU A 213 7.32 -1.85 17.79
CA GLU A 213 8.37 -1.84 16.79
C GLU A 213 7.83 -1.45 15.40
N ARG A 214 8.69 -0.87 14.57
CA ARG A 214 8.31 -0.46 13.21
C ARG A 214 7.87 -1.66 12.36
N GLY A 215 6.83 -1.46 11.58
CA GLY A 215 6.35 -2.36 10.53
C GLY A 215 6.69 -1.81 9.14
N PRO A 216 6.25 -2.51 8.08
CA PRO A 216 6.55 -2.10 6.71
C PRO A 216 6.08 -0.68 6.38
N PHE A 217 4.88 -0.30 6.83
CA PHE A 217 4.27 0.98 6.51
C PHE A 217 4.51 2.09 7.54
N THR A 218 5.31 1.85 8.60
CA THR A 218 5.60 2.91 9.60
C THR A 218 6.21 4.15 8.94
N SER A 219 7.25 3.99 8.13
CA SER A 219 7.93 5.13 7.48
C SER A 219 7.07 5.82 6.43
N PRO A 220 6.36 5.13 5.53
CA PRO A 220 5.34 5.75 4.68
C PRO A 220 4.28 6.54 5.44
N LEU A 221 3.73 6.01 6.54
CA LEU A 221 2.70 6.68 7.35
C LEU A 221 3.23 7.95 8.04
N ILE A 222 4.48 7.95 8.52
CA ILE A 222 5.13 9.15 9.05
C ILE A 222 5.18 10.24 7.97
N THR A 223 5.58 9.86 6.74
CA THR A 223 5.70 10.80 5.62
C THR A 223 4.33 11.31 5.16
N LEU A 224 3.32 10.44 5.05
CA LEU A 224 1.95 10.84 4.71
C LEU A 224 1.37 11.81 5.76
N SER A 225 1.62 11.54 7.04
CA SER A 225 1.20 12.44 8.11
C SER A 225 1.91 13.79 8.04
N GLN A 226 3.19 13.82 7.65
CA GLN A 226 3.92 15.08 7.44
C GLN A 226 3.34 15.87 6.25
N ILE A 227 3.13 15.23 5.11
CA ILE A 227 2.51 15.85 3.92
C ILE A 227 1.14 16.46 4.28
N SER A 228 0.31 15.70 5.02
CA SER A 228 -1.01 16.17 5.46
C SER A 228 -0.92 17.42 6.36
N ARG A 229 0.05 17.45 7.29
CA ARG A 229 0.29 18.62 8.14
C ARG A 229 0.76 19.83 7.32
N ASP A 230 1.70 19.63 6.41
CA ASP A 230 2.26 20.70 5.58
C ASP A 230 1.17 21.34 4.69
N LEU A 231 0.30 20.53 4.09
CA LEU A 231 -0.88 21.01 3.34
C LEU A 231 -1.81 21.82 4.25
N LYS A 232 -2.13 21.29 5.43
CA LYS A 232 -2.99 21.97 6.41
C LYS A 232 -2.41 23.31 6.86
N GLU A 233 -1.10 23.40 7.11
CA GLU A 233 -0.40 24.65 7.46
C GLU A 233 -0.49 25.69 6.35
N LYS A 234 -0.60 25.27 5.10
CA LYS A 234 -0.84 26.15 3.93
C LYS A 234 -2.30 26.43 3.68
N GLY A 235 -3.22 25.90 4.51
CA GLY A 235 -4.68 26.07 4.34
C GLY A 235 -5.25 25.23 3.19
N ILE A 236 -4.52 24.22 2.72
CA ILE A 236 -4.92 23.33 1.63
C ILE A 236 -5.61 22.09 2.22
N ALA A 237 -6.83 21.81 1.78
CA ALA A 237 -7.51 20.57 2.13
C ALA A 237 -6.84 19.39 1.41
N SER A 238 -6.35 18.40 2.17
CA SER A 238 -5.73 17.22 1.57
C SER A 238 -6.79 16.36 0.87
N PRO A 239 -6.62 16.06 -0.43
CA PRO A 239 -7.49 15.10 -1.11
C PRO A 239 -7.16 13.64 -0.74
N LEU A 240 -6.11 13.39 0.03
CA LEU A 240 -5.74 12.08 0.56
C LEU A 240 -6.02 12.05 2.07
N GLN A 241 -6.85 11.11 2.51
CA GLN A 241 -7.12 10.85 3.92
C GLN A 241 -6.58 9.47 4.30
N THR A 242 -5.90 9.38 5.43
CA THR A 242 -5.42 8.09 5.98
C THR A 242 -6.25 7.70 7.20
N HIS A 243 -6.60 6.43 7.30
CA HIS A 243 -7.45 5.88 8.36
C HIS A 243 -6.85 4.60 8.92
N ALA A 244 -7.17 4.31 10.18
CA ALA A 244 -6.78 3.06 10.82
C ALA A 244 -8.00 2.21 11.20
N CYS A 245 -7.92 0.90 10.93
CA CYS A 245 -8.88 -0.09 11.38
C CYS A 245 -8.13 -1.30 11.94
N THR A 246 -8.23 -1.54 13.26
CA THR A 246 -7.47 -2.59 13.93
C THR A 246 -8.34 -3.44 14.83
N ALA A 247 -8.03 -4.74 14.93
CA ALA A 247 -8.65 -5.65 15.87
C ALA A 247 -8.32 -5.35 17.34
N ARG A 248 -7.36 -4.45 17.62
CA ARG A 248 -7.03 -4.00 18.97
C ARG A 248 -8.24 -3.34 19.64
N GLY A 249 -8.32 -3.44 20.95
CA GLY A 249 -9.34 -2.77 21.74
C GLY A 249 -8.95 -2.70 23.21
N GLY A 250 -9.72 -1.99 24.02
CA GLY A 250 -9.53 -1.91 25.46
C GLY A 250 -8.09 -1.55 25.88
N LYS A 251 -7.45 -2.41 26.67
CA LYS A 251 -6.10 -2.18 27.19
C LYS A 251 -5.01 -2.09 26.09
N ALA A 252 -5.21 -2.75 24.96
CA ALA A 252 -4.23 -2.74 23.86
C ALA A 252 -4.27 -1.44 23.03
N MET A 253 -5.39 -0.71 23.05
CA MET A 253 -5.55 0.58 22.40
C MET A 253 -4.54 1.62 22.91
N MET A 254 -4.26 1.64 24.24
CA MET A 254 -3.35 2.63 24.83
C MET A 254 -1.95 2.56 24.26
N ARG A 255 -1.42 1.36 24.00
CA ARG A 255 -0.09 1.20 23.42
C ARG A 255 -0.07 1.65 21.96
N ALA A 256 -1.09 1.29 21.20
CA ALA A 256 -1.21 1.72 19.81
C ALA A 256 -1.31 3.26 19.70
N SER A 257 -2.15 3.91 20.50
CA SER A 257 -2.27 5.36 20.54
C SER A 257 -0.95 6.06 20.91
N ASN A 258 -0.23 5.56 21.94
CA ASN A 258 1.08 6.08 22.30
C ASN A 258 2.13 5.83 21.20
N THR A 259 1.99 4.77 20.42
CA THR A 259 2.86 4.47 19.29
C THR A 259 2.63 5.46 18.14
N MET A 260 1.37 5.77 17.83
CA MET A 260 1.02 6.83 16.87
C MET A 260 1.67 8.16 17.25
N GLN A 261 1.47 8.57 18.50
CA GLN A 261 2.08 9.81 19.03
C GLN A 261 3.60 9.78 18.96
N HIS A 262 4.23 8.66 19.33
CA HIS A 262 5.70 8.50 19.32
C HIS A 262 6.30 8.67 17.92
N TYR A 263 5.64 8.13 16.90
CA TYR A 263 6.09 8.21 15.50
C TYR A 263 5.57 9.45 14.76
N GLY A 264 4.70 10.26 15.37
CA GLY A 264 4.07 11.40 14.72
C GLY A 264 3.12 10.99 13.59
N ILE A 265 2.49 9.82 13.71
CA ILE A 265 1.50 9.32 12.76
C ILE A 265 0.12 9.82 13.17
N GLU A 266 -0.57 10.44 12.22
CA GLU A 266 -1.92 10.97 12.37
C GLU A 266 -2.85 10.29 11.36
N PHE A 267 -4.01 9.84 11.82
CA PHE A 267 -5.09 9.32 11.01
C PHE A 267 -6.31 10.24 11.12
N ALA A 268 -7.01 10.44 10.00
CA ALA A 268 -8.28 11.18 10.01
C ALA A 268 -9.32 10.45 10.88
N GLN A 269 -9.34 9.12 10.84
CA GLN A 269 -10.16 8.27 11.70
C GLN A 269 -9.35 7.06 12.18
N SER A 270 -9.68 6.58 13.38
CA SER A 270 -9.05 5.36 13.94
C SER A 270 -10.10 4.52 14.66
N HIS A 271 -10.30 3.30 14.17
CA HIS A 271 -11.28 2.35 14.68
C HIS A 271 -10.60 1.17 15.38
N PHE A 272 -10.85 1.04 16.68
CA PHE A 272 -10.36 -0.03 17.54
C PHE A 272 -11.48 -1.04 17.76
N MET A 273 -11.52 -2.08 16.94
CA MET A 273 -12.66 -3.00 16.80
C MET A 273 -12.81 -3.99 17.97
N ALA A 274 -11.82 -4.11 18.86
CA ALA A 274 -11.85 -5.04 20.02
C ALA A 274 -12.08 -6.52 19.64
N GLY A 275 -11.77 -6.90 18.41
CA GLY A 275 -11.98 -8.22 17.82
C GLY A 275 -13.31 -8.38 17.08
N GLU A 276 -14.08 -7.31 16.91
CA GLU A 276 -15.23 -7.29 16.01
C GLU A 276 -14.80 -7.33 14.55
N SER A 277 -15.73 -7.66 13.66
CA SER A 277 -15.48 -7.79 12.23
C SER A 277 -15.15 -6.44 11.59
N LYS A 278 -14.04 -6.37 10.87
CA LYS A 278 -13.69 -5.19 10.08
C LYS A 278 -14.67 -4.97 8.92
N SER A 279 -15.25 -6.03 8.36
CA SER A 279 -16.23 -5.91 7.26
C SER A 279 -17.47 -5.12 7.67
N ASP A 280 -17.89 -5.21 8.93
CA ASP A 280 -19.06 -4.46 9.41
C ASP A 280 -18.77 -2.94 9.43
N LEU A 281 -17.55 -2.54 9.81
CA LEU A 281 -17.14 -1.15 9.70
C LEU A 281 -17.12 -0.70 8.22
N PHE A 282 -16.54 -1.50 7.34
CA PHE A 282 -16.45 -1.15 5.92
C PHE A 282 -17.81 -1.05 5.25
N ASN A 283 -18.80 -1.83 5.65
CA ASN A 283 -20.18 -1.69 5.17
C ASN A 283 -20.79 -0.32 5.54
N ILE A 284 -20.40 0.25 6.68
CA ILE A 284 -20.84 1.57 7.10
C ILE A 284 -20.08 2.67 6.32
N VAL A 285 -18.76 2.65 6.32
CA VAL A 285 -17.97 3.73 5.71
C VAL A 285 -18.13 3.79 4.19
N ARG A 286 -18.41 2.67 3.53
CA ARG A 286 -18.72 2.63 2.10
C ARG A 286 -20.03 3.31 1.73
N ALA A 287 -21.03 3.26 2.61
CA ALA A 287 -22.28 3.95 2.38
C ALA A 287 -22.07 5.48 2.24
N ASP A 288 -21.00 6.00 2.86
CA ASP A 288 -20.59 7.40 2.79
C ASP A 288 -19.49 7.66 1.73
N GLY A 289 -19.11 6.63 0.94
CA GLY A 289 -18.10 6.77 -0.13
C GLY A 289 -16.64 6.75 0.37
N GLY A 290 -16.38 6.44 1.64
CA GLY A 290 -15.08 6.67 2.30
C GLY A 290 -14.17 5.44 2.43
N ALA A 291 -14.09 4.55 1.43
CA ALA A 291 -13.22 3.35 1.52
C ALA A 291 -12.64 2.98 0.15
N ASP A 292 -11.61 3.68 -0.30
CA ASP A 292 -10.98 3.42 -1.60
C ASP A 292 -9.95 2.28 -1.56
N LEU A 293 -9.09 2.24 -0.53
CA LEU A 293 -8.07 1.21 -0.38
C LEU A 293 -7.96 0.75 1.08
N PHE A 294 -7.94 -0.55 1.31
CA PHE A 294 -7.64 -1.14 2.61
C PHE A 294 -6.44 -2.09 2.53
N LEU A 295 -5.45 -1.87 3.41
CA LEU A 295 -4.27 -2.71 3.57
C LEU A 295 -4.33 -3.51 4.86
N ASP A 296 -4.18 -4.82 4.74
CA ASP A 296 -4.17 -5.78 5.87
C ASP A 296 -3.16 -6.91 5.58
N ASP A 297 -2.60 -7.52 6.60
CA ASP A 297 -1.71 -8.68 6.45
C ASP A 297 -2.50 -10.01 6.34
N GLN A 298 -3.76 -10.02 6.79
CA GLN A 298 -4.61 -11.20 6.85
C GLN A 298 -5.65 -11.22 5.73
N ILE A 299 -5.54 -12.23 4.86
CA ILE A 299 -6.45 -12.41 3.74
C ILE A 299 -7.92 -12.54 4.21
N SER A 300 -8.16 -13.15 5.38
CA SER A 300 -9.49 -13.30 5.96
C SER A 300 -10.21 -12.00 6.28
N HIS A 301 -9.47 -10.89 6.45
CA HIS A 301 -10.04 -9.55 6.61
C HIS A 301 -10.34 -8.86 5.28
N LEU A 302 -9.65 -9.27 4.21
CA LEU A 302 -9.77 -8.70 2.87
C LEU A 302 -10.85 -9.41 2.04
N GLU A 303 -10.95 -10.75 2.14
CA GLU A 303 -11.91 -11.55 1.34
C GLU A 303 -13.35 -11.04 1.42
N PRO A 304 -13.91 -10.67 2.60
CA PRO A 304 -15.27 -10.14 2.65
C PRO A 304 -15.47 -8.84 1.88
N LEU A 305 -14.39 -8.08 1.68
CA LEU A 305 -14.42 -6.79 0.98
C LEU A 305 -14.23 -6.93 -0.53
N LEU A 306 -13.71 -8.06 -0.99
CA LEU A 306 -13.51 -8.34 -2.41
C LEU A 306 -14.83 -8.65 -3.14
N VAL A 307 -15.86 -9.07 -2.42
CA VAL A 307 -17.12 -9.57 -3.01
C VAL A 307 -17.87 -8.50 -3.79
N ASP A 308 -17.77 -7.23 -3.40
CA ASP A 308 -18.50 -6.13 -4.04
C ASP A 308 -17.61 -5.21 -4.90
N GLY A 309 -16.29 -5.39 -4.87
CA GLY A 309 -15.35 -4.68 -5.75
C GLY A 309 -15.26 -3.16 -5.56
N HIS A 310 -15.90 -2.60 -4.52
CA HIS A 310 -15.91 -1.15 -4.30
C HIS A 310 -14.65 -0.64 -3.61
N THR A 311 -14.04 -1.46 -2.74
CA THR A 311 -12.79 -1.12 -2.06
C THR A 311 -11.65 -1.93 -2.66
N ALA A 312 -10.59 -1.26 -3.09
CA ALA A 312 -9.35 -1.96 -3.43
C ALA A 312 -8.75 -2.58 -2.16
N CYS A 313 -8.34 -3.85 -2.24
CA CYS A 313 -7.79 -4.59 -1.12
C CYS A 313 -6.33 -4.94 -1.39
N GLY A 314 -5.45 -4.62 -0.44
CA GLY A 314 -4.03 -4.93 -0.53
C GLY A 314 -3.55 -5.79 0.62
N ARG A 315 -3.05 -7.00 0.32
CA ARG A 315 -2.38 -7.84 1.30
C ARG A 315 -0.93 -7.40 1.48
N VAL A 316 -0.55 -7.13 2.72
CA VAL A 316 0.82 -6.82 3.12
C VAL A 316 1.51 -8.12 3.57
N PRO A 317 2.52 -8.62 2.82
CA PRO A 317 3.21 -9.84 3.23
C PRO A 317 4.06 -9.63 4.48
N TYR A 318 4.26 -10.69 5.25
CA TYR A 318 5.21 -10.66 6.36
C TYR A 318 6.64 -10.70 5.83
N ALA A 319 7.50 -9.79 6.27
CA ALA A 319 8.92 -9.83 5.98
C ALA A 319 9.58 -11.13 6.50
N ALA A 320 10.60 -11.62 5.81
CA ALA A 320 11.33 -12.84 6.19
C ALA A 320 11.90 -12.77 7.61
N ASP A 321 12.29 -11.58 8.06
CA ASP A 321 12.84 -11.33 9.39
C ASP A 321 11.78 -10.93 10.45
N SER A 322 10.50 -10.90 10.10
CA SER A 322 9.40 -10.55 10.99
C SER A 322 9.26 -11.52 12.16
N ALA A 323 8.67 -11.05 13.25
CA ALA A 323 8.46 -11.87 14.46
C ALA A 323 7.57 -13.08 14.17
N ILE A 324 6.53 -12.90 13.35
CA ILE A 324 5.59 -13.97 13.01
C ILE A 324 6.24 -15.07 12.16
N ARG A 325 7.03 -14.72 11.14
CA ARG A 325 7.76 -15.69 10.30
C ARG A 325 8.78 -16.50 11.14
N LYS A 326 9.51 -15.81 12.02
CA LYS A 326 10.44 -16.48 12.96
C LYS A 326 9.72 -17.42 13.92
N TYR A 327 8.51 -17.08 14.34
CA TYR A 327 7.69 -17.94 15.20
C TYR A 327 7.16 -19.16 14.45
N GLU A 328 6.61 -19.00 13.25
CA GLU A 328 6.08 -20.08 12.42
C GLU A 328 7.17 -21.08 12.01
N ALA A 329 8.36 -20.58 11.64
CA ALA A 329 9.51 -21.42 11.34
C ALA A 329 9.93 -22.32 12.53
N LYS A 330 9.82 -21.81 13.78
CA LYS A 330 10.11 -22.60 14.99
C LYS A 330 9.07 -23.69 15.25
N LEU A 331 7.85 -23.54 14.75
CA LEU A 331 6.79 -24.56 14.86
C LEU A 331 6.88 -25.61 13.76
N GLY A 332 7.83 -25.51 12.83
CA GLY A 332 7.96 -26.40 11.67
C GLY A 332 6.89 -26.17 10.59
N ASN A 333 6.10 -25.12 10.71
CA ASN A 333 5.14 -24.74 9.69
C ASN A 333 5.86 -24.00 8.56
N LYS A 334 5.73 -24.53 7.32
CA LYS A 334 6.11 -23.73 6.15
C LYS A 334 5.26 -22.46 6.14
N PRO A 335 5.83 -21.29 5.89
CA PRO A 335 5.03 -20.07 5.72
C PRO A 335 4.02 -20.31 4.59
N LYS A 336 2.75 -20.02 4.90
CA LYS A 336 1.68 -20.01 3.90
C LYS A 336 1.76 -18.73 3.08
#